data_e1e004fea082343379a73c832f79b937
#
_entry.id   e1e004fea082343379a73c832f79b937
#
_cell.length_a   1.000
_cell.length_b   1.000
_cell.length_c   1.000
_cell.angle_alpha   90.00
_cell.angle_beta   90.00
_cell.angle_gamma   90.00
#
_symmetry.space_group_name_H-M   'P 1'
#
loop_
_entity.id
_entity.type
_entity.pdbx_description
1 polymer ?
#
loop_
_entity_poly.entity_id
_entity_poly.type
_entity_poly.pdbx_seq_one_letter_code
_entity_poly.pdbx_strand_id
1 'polypeptide(L)'
;MSLQCGIVGLPNVGKSTLFNCLSNAKAQSANFPFCTIEPNVGVITVPDERLIKLGEICHPERGVIPTTVEIVDIAGLVKGASKGEGLGNKFLANIRETDAIIHVLRCFDDENVVHVDGSVNPVRDKEIIDAELQLKDLETVEARIQKCEKAAKAGGDKNAKLQLEVLVKYREALSQGKNARTVELENKEQEAAAKDFFLLTNKPVMYVCNVDEAAAVSGNAYVEQVREAVKDEDAEVLVLAAKIESEIAELETYEERQMFLGELGLEESGVNRLSKAAYALLKLRTFLTAGSDEVRAWTFREGMKAPQCAGVIHTDFERGFIRAEVIKYDDFVALGGEAQCRAAGKLGIEGKDYLVQDGDIMHFLFNV
;
A
#
# COMPACT_ATOMS: atom_id res chain seq x y z
N MET A 1 -5.86 -11.91 -6.45
CA MET A 1 -4.53 -11.79 -5.80
C MET A 1 -4.61 -10.56 -4.92
N SER A 2 -4.19 -10.68 -3.67
CA SER A 2 -4.06 -9.53 -2.78
C SER A 2 -2.95 -8.60 -3.31
N LEU A 3 -3.12 -7.28 -3.09
CA LEU A 3 -2.12 -6.29 -3.46
C LEU A 3 -1.08 -6.18 -2.33
N GLN A 4 0.19 -6.07 -2.70
CA GLN A 4 1.31 -6.12 -1.79
C GLN A 4 2.19 -4.88 -1.85
N CYS A 5 2.60 -4.37 -0.69
CA CYS A 5 3.67 -3.38 -0.58
C CYS A 5 4.99 -4.06 -0.26
N GLY A 6 6.04 -3.73 -1.01
CA GLY A 6 7.40 -4.17 -0.68
C GLY A 6 8.12 -3.15 0.20
N ILE A 7 8.63 -3.58 1.36
CA ILE A 7 9.51 -2.73 2.18
C ILE A 7 10.93 -2.84 1.66
N VAL A 8 11.53 -1.71 1.32
CA VAL A 8 12.91 -1.59 0.87
C VAL A 8 13.69 -0.58 1.73
N GLY A 9 15.00 -0.69 1.75
CA GLY A 9 15.89 0.24 2.44
C GLY A 9 17.31 -0.33 2.51
N LEU A 10 18.29 0.53 2.72
CA LEU A 10 19.67 0.12 2.96
C LEU A 10 19.79 -0.71 4.26
N PRO A 11 20.88 -1.45 4.47
CA PRO A 11 21.14 -2.11 5.76
C PRO A 11 21.15 -1.11 6.92
N ASN A 12 20.67 -1.56 8.09
CA ASN A 12 20.67 -0.81 9.35
C ASN A 12 19.84 0.48 9.39
N VAL A 13 18.82 0.60 8.53
CA VAL A 13 17.86 1.72 8.57
C VAL A 13 16.66 1.46 9.50
N GLY A 14 16.58 0.30 10.14
CA GLY A 14 15.45 -0.12 10.98
C GLY A 14 14.35 -0.91 10.25
N LYS A 15 14.61 -1.32 9.00
CA LYS A 15 13.65 -2.06 8.16
C LYS A 15 13.14 -3.34 8.83
N SER A 16 14.03 -4.20 9.33
CA SER A 16 13.68 -5.47 9.98
C SER A 16 12.95 -5.26 11.31
N THR A 17 13.35 -4.24 12.09
CA THR A 17 12.64 -3.88 13.32
C THR A 17 11.20 -3.48 12.99
N LEU A 18 11.00 -2.61 12.02
CA LEU A 18 9.68 -2.19 11.57
C LEU A 18 8.85 -3.37 11.07
N PHE A 19 9.43 -4.23 10.23
CA PHE A 19 8.74 -5.42 9.71
C PHE A 19 8.33 -6.38 10.84
N ASN A 20 9.17 -6.57 11.85
CA ASN A 20 8.84 -7.39 13.02
C ASN A 20 7.68 -6.79 13.83
N CYS A 21 7.65 -5.46 14.03
CA CYS A 21 6.52 -4.79 14.68
C CYS A 21 5.22 -5.01 13.91
N LEU A 22 5.27 -4.89 12.59
CA LEU A 22 4.14 -5.14 11.70
C LEU A 22 3.66 -6.61 11.79
N SER A 23 4.57 -7.56 11.84
CA SER A 23 4.25 -8.99 11.93
C SER A 23 3.72 -9.39 13.30
N ASN A 24 4.23 -8.79 14.39
CA ASN A 24 3.77 -9.03 15.75
C ASN A 24 2.37 -8.46 16.01
N ALA A 25 2.00 -7.36 15.38
CA ALA A 25 0.64 -6.82 15.41
C ALA A 25 -0.41 -7.85 14.94
N LYS A 26 -0.02 -8.81 14.10
CA LYS A 26 -0.84 -9.95 13.68
C LYS A 26 -1.12 -10.94 14.83
N ALA A 27 -0.14 -11.24 15.66
CA ALA A 27 -0.30 -12.23 16.74
C ALA A 27 -1.35 -11.80 17.79
N GLN A 28 -1.57 -10.49 17.90
CA GLN A 28 -2.52 -9.89 18.84
C GLN A 28 -3.93 -9.74 18.27
N SER A 29 -4.10 -9.74 16.95
CA SER A 29 -5.40 -9.74 16.26
C SER A 29 -5.83 -11.15 15.84
N ALA A 30 -5.27 -12.18 16.47
CA ALA A 30 -5.40 -13.58 16.09
C ALA A 30 -6.85 -14.06 16.13
N ASN A 31 -7.46 -14.17 14.97
CA ASN A 31 -8.50 -15.15 14.62
C ASN A 31 -8.85 -15.11 13.12
N PHE A 32 -7.86 -14.82 12.26
CA PHE A 32 -8.08 -14.95 10.82
C PHE A 32 -7.83 -16.39 10.36
N PRO A 33 -8.87 -17.17 10.03
CA PRO A 33 -8.70 -18.44 9.34
C PRO A 33 -8.17 -18.14 7.92
N PHE A 34 -7.20 -18.94 7.46
CA PHE A 34 -6.63 -18.95 6.09
C PHE A 34 -5.46 -18.04 5.75
N CYS A 35 -4.69 -17.53 6.70
CA CYS A 35 -3.40 -16.94 6.36
C CYS A 35 -2.30 -18.00 6.31
N THR A 36 -1.83 -18.34 5.13
CA THR A 36 -0.56 -19.06 4.94
C THR A 36 0.58 -18.16 5.41
N ILE A 37 1.41 -18.66 6.30
CA ILE A 37 2.62 -17.95 6.77
C ILE A 37 3.69 -18.19 5.71
N GLU A 38 3.82 -17.27 4.77
CA GLU A 38 5.00 -17.24 3.90
C GLU A 38 6.13 -16.48 4.61
N PRO A 39 7.36 -17.00 4.59
CA PRO A 39 8.49 -16.26 5.14
C PRO A 39 8.63 -14.92 4.40
N ASN A 40 8.77 -13.84 5.17
CA ASN A 40 8.89 -12.46 4.71
C ASN A 40 7.59 -11.78 4.22
N VAL A 41 6.41 -12.35 4.46
CA VAL A 41 5.12 -11.67 4.21
C VAL A 41 4.44 -11.37 5.55
N GLY A 42 4.27 -10.10 5.85
CA GLY A 42 3.48 -9.60 6.98
C GLY A 42 2.08 -9.23 6.51
N VAL A 43 1.06 -9.73 7.20
CA VAL A 43 -0.35 -9.32 6.98
C VAL A 43 -0.74 -8.40 8.14
N ILE A 44 -1.10 -7.16 7.85
CA ILE A 44 -1.34 -6.14 8.87
C ILE A 44 -2.80 -5.74 8.81
N THR A 45 -3.42 -5.65 9.99
CA THR A 45 -4.77 -5.10 10.13
C THR A 45 -4.78 -3.60 9.82
N VAL A 46 -5.74 -3.16 9.02
CA VAL A 46 -6.00 -1.74 8.77
C VAL A 46 -7.06 -1.28 9.78
N PRO A 47 -6.71 -0.39 10.72
CA PRO A 47 -7.67 0.14 11.69
C PRO A 47 -8.76 0.96 10.98
N ASP A 48 -10.01 0.70 11.35
CA ASP A 48 -11.17 1.43 10.82
C ASP A 48 -12.19 1.67 11.94
N GLU A 49 -12.32 2.91 12.39
CA GLU A 49 -13.24 3.31 13.46
C GLU A 49 -14.71 3.06 13.07
N ARG A 50 -15.02 3.12 11.77
CA ARG A 50 -16.37 2.84 11.26
C ARG A 50 -16.81 1.42 11.59
N LEU A 51 -15.87 0.49 11.52
CA LEU A 51 -16.12 -0.92 11.80
C LEU A 51 -16.43 -1.15 13.29
N ILE A 52 -15.70 -0.46 14.19
CA ILE A 52 -15.95 -0.51 15.63
C ILE A 52 -17.36 0.03 15.92
N LYS A 53 -17.71 1.18 15.33
CA LYS A 53 -19.01 1.81 15.53
C LYS A 53 -20.18 0.94 15.03
N LEU A 54 -20.01 0.27 13.91
CA LEU A 54 -21.01 -0.69 13.41
C LEU A 54 -21.14 -1.91 14.35
N GLY A 55 -20.04 -2.38 14.93
CA GLY A 55 -20.06 -3.44 15.93
C GLY A 55 -20.89 -3.07 17.17
N GLU A 56 -20.78 -1.82 17.63
CA GLU A 56 -21.61 -1.28 18.74
C GLU A 56 -23.11 -1.20 18.39
N ILE A 57 -23.46 -0.96 17.14
CA ILE A 57 -24.87 -0.85 16.71
C ILE A 57 -25.47 -2.24 16.43
N CYS A 58 -24.73 -3.11 15.75
CA CYS A 58 -25.25 -4.39 15.28
C CYS A 58 -25.14 -5.51 16.32
N HIS A 59 -24.23 -5.39 17.29
CA HIS A 59 -23.94 -6.45 18.31
C HIS A 59 -23.75 -7.84 17.69
N PRO A 60 -22.81 -8.00 16.71
CA PRO A 60 -22.69 -9.22 15.93
C PRO A 60 -22.25 -10.41 16.77
N GLU A 61 -22.86 -11.60 16.56
CA GLU A 61 -22.55 -12.82 17.32
C GLU A 61 -21.11 -13.29 17.12
N ARG A 62 -20.57 -13.19 15.89
CA ARG A 62 -19.21 -13.59 15.54
C ARG A 62 -18.20 -12.45 15.64
N GLY A 63 -18.65 -11.26 16.08
CA GLY A 63 -17.80 -10.09 16.27
C GLY A 63 -17.53 -9.32 14.97
N VAL A 64 -16.45 -8.54 15.03
CA VAL A 64 -16.07 -7.55 14.02
C VAL A 64 -14.82 -8.02 13.30
N ILE A 65 -14.83 -8.03 11.97
CA ILE A 65 -13.72 -8.51 11.14
C ILE A 65 -13.15 -7.35 10.31
N PRO A 66 -11.95 -6.85 10.65
CA PRO A 66 -11.29 -5.77 9.91
C PRO A 66 -10.69 -6.27 8.58
N THR A 67 -10.30 -5.32 7.73
CA THR A 67 -9.51 -5.62 6.54
C THR A 67 -8.01 -5.63 6.84
N THR A 68 -7.24 -6.14 5.89
CA THR A 68 -5.79 -6.28 6.03
C THR A 68 -5.07 -5.79 4.77
N VAL A 69 -3.79 -5.45 4.92
CA VAL A 69 -2.85 -5.19 3.83
C VAL A 69 -1.64 -6.11 3.97
N GLU A 70 -1.11 -6.57 2.84
CA GLU A 70 0.09 -7.42 2.83
C GLU A 70 1.33 -6.57 2.60
N ILE A 71 2.35 -6.80 3.44
CA ILE A 71 3.65 -6.15 3.34
C ILE A 71 4.73 -7.23 3.24
N VAL A 72 5.59 -7.10 2.24
CA VAL A 72 6.67 -8.06 1.95
C VAL A 72 8.00 -7.45 2.38
N ASP A 73 8.75 -8.13 3.26
CA ASP A 73 10.12 -7.75 3.57
C ASP A 73 11.04 -8.13 2.42
N ILE A 74 11.51 -7.13 1.71
CA ILE A 74 12.48 -7.31 0.63
C ILE A 74 13.88 -7.12 1.21
N ALA A 75 14.70 -8.19 1.14
CA ALA A 75 16.06 -8.17 1.65
C ALA A 75 16.83 -6.94 1.16
N GLY A 76 17.59 -6.29 2.05
CA GLY A 76 18.22 -5.01 1.79
C GLY A 76 19.10 -5.00 0.54
N LEU A 77 19.08 -3.91 -0.19
CA LEU A 77 19.90 -3.67 -1.37
C LEU A 77 21.36 -3.50 -0.95
N VAL A 78 22.25 -4.17 -1.68
CA VAL A 78 23.69 -3.90 -1.66
C VAL A 78 24.03 -3.14 -2.94
N LYS A 79 24.85 -2.10 -2.84
CA LYS A 79 25.33 -1.30 -3.99
C LYS A 79 25.88 -2.20 -5.10
N GLY A 80 25.44 -2.01 -6.35
CA GLY A 80 25.83 -2.85 -7.47
C GLY A 80 24.85 -3.98 -7.81
N ALA A 81 23.66 -3.98 -7.23
CA ALA A 81 22.62 -4.99 -7.47
C ALA A 81 22.19 -5.10 -8.94
N SER A 82 22.20 -3.99 -9.67
CA SER A 82 21.85 -3.93 -11.11
C SER A 82 22.87 -4.64 -12.01
N LYS A 83 24.11 -4.79 -11.55
CA LYS A 83 25.17 -5.45 -12.32
C LYS A 83 25.11 -7.00 -12.30
N GLY A 84 24.08 -7.57 -11.68
CA GLY A 84 23.71 -8.97 -11.92
C GLY A 84 24.39 -10.01 -11.05
N GLU A 85 25.05 -9.66 -9.97
CA GLU A 85 25.65 -10.65 -9.08
C GLU A 85 24.67 -11.04 -7.93
N GLY A 86 24.13 -12.27 -8.01
CA GLY A 86 23.53 -13.01 -6.89
C GLY A 86 22.30 -12.33 -6.22
N LEU A 87 22.50 -11.74 -5.07
CA LEU A 87 21.45 -11.17 -4.21
C LEU A 87 20.71 -9.97 -4.84
N GLY A 88 21.37 -9.19 -5.69
CA GLY A 88 20.77 -8.03 -6.34
C GLY A 88 19.65 -8.40 -7.32
N ASN A 89 19.82 -9.45 -8.12
CA ASN A 89 18.78 -9.91 -9.01
C ASN A 89 17.54 -10.41 -8.26
N LYS A 90 17.74 -11.07 -7.11
CA LYS A 90 16.65 -11.53 -6.25
C LYS A 90 15.88 -10.36 -5.63
N PHE A 91 16.58 -9.32 -5.19
CA PHE A 91 16.00 -8.08 -4.71
C PHE A 91 15.09 -7.42 -5.77
N LEU A 92 15.62 -7.25 -6.99
CA LEU A 92 14.86 -6.64 -8.10
C LEU A 92 13.66 -7.49 -8.53
N ALA A 93 13.79 -8.83 -8.47
CA ALA A 93 12.68 -9.74 -8.75
C ALA A 93 11.57 -9.60 -7.71
N ASN A 94 11.92 -9.56 -6.42
CA ASN A 94 10.94 -9.39 -5.34
C ASN A 94 10.21 -8.05 -5.45
N ILE A 95 10.92 -6.93 -5.75
CA ILE A 95 10.24 -5.64 -5.99
C ILE A 95 9.27 -5.75 -7.18
N ARG A 96 9.63 -6.48 -8.23
CA ARG A 96 8.77 -6.62 -9.41
C ARG A 96 7.42 -7.26 -9.08
N GLU A 97 7.38 -8.17 -8.14
CA GLU A 97 6.17 -8.88 -7.70
C GLU A 97 5.25 -8.03 -6.82
N THR A 98 5.75 -6.97 -6.18
CA THR A 98 4.92 -6.08 -5.36
C THR A 98 4.21 -5.01 -6.18
N ASP A 99 3.13 -4.42 -5.65
CA ASP A 99 2.33 -3.38 -6.32
C ASP A 99 2.76 -1.96 -5.96
N ALA A 100 3.37 -1.77 -4.79
CA ALA A 100 3.87 -0.49 -4.30
C ALA A 100 5.15 -0.68 -3.46
N ILE A 101 5.86 0.40 -3.20
CA ILE A 101 7.13 0.41 -2.47
C ILE A 101 6.99 1.26 -1.20
N ILE A 102 7.39 0.71 -0.07
CA ILE A 102 7.62 1.41 1.20
C ILE A 102 9.12 1.55 1.38
N HIS A 103 9.66 2.74 1.16
CA HIS A 103 11.08 3.01 1.22
C HIS A 103 11.46 3.54 2.60
N VAL A 104 12.12 2.73 3.41
CA VAL A 104 12.56 3.10 4.76
C VAL A 104 13.92 3.79 4.70
N LEU A 105 13.97 4.99 5.29
CA LEU A 105 15.15 5.85 5.35
C LEU A 105 15.57 6.06 6.81
N ARG A 106 16.88 6.00 7.06
CA ARG A 106 17.43 6.30 8.37
C ARG A 106 17.53 7.81 8.57
N CYS A 107 16.78 8.33 9.53
CA CYS A 107 16.72 9.74 9.90
C CYS A 107 17.09 9.96 11.37
N PHE A 108 18.04 9.19 11.90
CA PHE A 108 18.55 9.28 13.28
C PHE A 108 20.04 9.00 13.33
N ASP A 109 20.72 9.60 14.30
CA ASP A 109 22.10 9.29 14.64
C ASP A 109 22.15 8.30 15.81
N ASP A 110 22.97 7.24 15.67
CA ASP A 110 23.27 6.29 16.73
C ASP A 110 24.65 5.71 16.48
N GLU A 111 25.58 5.96 17.41
CA GLU A 111 26.97 5.51 17.32
C GLU A 111 27.11 3.97 17.37
N ASN A 112 26.13 3.28 17.95
CA ASN A 112 26.11 1.81 18.03
C ASN A 112 25.56 1.15 16.75
N VAL A 113 24.96 1.92 15.85
CA VAL A 113 24.41 1.42 14.60
C VAL A 113 25.25 1.92 13.42
N VAL A 114 26.09 1.04 12.90
CA VAL A 114 26.99 1.36 11.78
C VAL A 114 26.19 1.70 10.52
N HIS A 115 26.52 2.83 9.87
CA HIS A 115 25.98 3.18 8.54
C HIS A 115 26.91 2.61 7.45
N VAL A 116 26.34 2.02 6.39
CA VAL A 116 27.13 1.40 5.29
C VAL A 116 28.06 2.40 4.57
N ASP A 117 27.66 3.66 4.47
CA ASP A 117 28.48 4.73 3.85
C ASP A 117 29.15 5.66 4.89
N GLY A 118 29.23 5.25 6.16
CA GLY A 118 29.96 5.94 7.23
C GLY A 118 29.29 7.17 7.82
N SER A 119 28.20 7.68 7.23
CA SER A 119 27.43 8.84 7.74
C SER A 119 25.96 8.73 7.38
N VAL A 120 25.07 9.27 8.23
CA VAL A 120 23.64 9.34 7.95
C VAL A 120 23.37 10.43 6.90
N ASN A 121 22.73 10.04 5.81
CA ASN A 121 22.25 10.96 4.78
C ASN A 121 21.07 10.29 4.04
N PRO A 122 19.83 10.53 4.47
CA PRO A 122 18.66 9.86 3.91
C PRO A 122 18.41 10.18 2.43
N VAL A 123 18.80 11.35 1.95
CA VAL A 123 18.64 11.71 0.53
C VAL A 123 19.59 10.89 -0.34
N ARG A 124 20.88 10.81 0.03
CA ARG A 124 21.85 9.94 -0.65
C ARG A 124 21.41 8.48 -0.62
N ASP A 125 20.90 8.00 0.51
CA ASP A 125 20.47 6.63 0.68
C ASP A 125 19.27 6.29 -0.23
N LYS A 126 18.33 7.26 -0.39
CA LYS A 126 17.24 7.20 -1.37
C LYS A 126 17.79 7.10 -2.79
N GLU A 127 18.71 8.00 -3.16
CA GLU A 127 19.29 8.07 -4.50
C GLU A 127 20.04 6.79 -4.89
N ILE A 128 20.70 6.13 -3.94
CA ILE A 128 21.36 4.83 -4.19
C ILE A 128 20.35 3.77 -4.64
N ILE A 129 19.23 3.65 -3.96
CA ILE A 129 18.19 2.69 -4.32
C ILE A 129 17.52 3.10 -5.64
N ASP A 130 17.17 4.36 -5.81
CA ASP A 130 16.58 4.86 -7.05
C ASP A 130 17.48 4.57 -8.26
N ALA A 131 18.78 4.83 -8.15
CA ALA A 131 19.72 4.58 -9.23
C ALA A 131 19.78 3.10 -9.67
N GLU A 132 19.76 2.17 -8.71
CA GLU A 132 19.75 0.73 -9.02
C GLU A 132 18.45 0.30 -9.73
N LEU A 133 17.30 0.84 -9.29
CA LEU A 133 16.01 0.56 -9.93
C LEU A 133 15.94 1.19 -11.33
N GLN A 134 16.41 2.44 -11.48
CA GLN A 134 16.45 3.17 -12.75
C GLN A 134 17.32 2.47 -13.79
N LEU A 135 18.51 2.00 -13.39
CA LEU A 135 19.39 1.27 -14.28
C LEU A 135 18.73 -0.02 -14.81
N LYS A 136 18.01 -0.74 -13.91
CA LYS A 136 17.31 -1.96 -14.33
C LYS A 136 16.13 -1.68 -15.24
N ASP A 137 15.40 -0.60 -14.99
CA ASP A 137 14.32 -0.16 -15.86
C ASP A 137 14.85 0.31 -17.21
N LEU A 138 15.98 1.01 -17.24
CA LEU A 138 16.60 1.45 -18.50
C LEU A 138 16.95 0.25 -19.40
N GLU A 139 17.55 -0.80 -18.84
CA GLU A 139 17.81 -2.05 -19.59
C GLU A 139 16.50 -2.65 -20.16
N THR A 140 15.44 -2.66 -19.35
CA THR A 140 14.13 -3.18 -19.75
C THR A 140 13.53 -2.34 -20.88
N VAL A 141 13.58 -1.03 -20.75
CA VAL A 141 13.06 -0.07 -21.76
C VAL A 141 13.82 -0.18 -23.07
N GLU A 142 15.16 -0.20 -23.03
CA GLU A 142 15.98 -0.33 -24.24
C GLU A 142 15.72 -1.63 -25.00
N ALA A 143 15.63 -2.75 -24.28
CA ALA A 143 15.31 -4.04 -24.90
C ALA A 143 13.91 -4.05 -25.56
N ARG A 144 12.92 -3.36 -24.95
CA ARG A 144 11.56 -3.23 -25.50
C ARG A 144 11.53 -2.28 -26.70
N ILE A 145 12.26 -1.16 -26.67
CA ILE A 145 12.37 -0.23 -27.80
C ILE A 145 12.84 -0.98 -29.04
N GLN A 146 13.92 -1.78 -28.94
CA GLN A 146 14.44 -2.56 -30.05
C GLN A 146 13.39 -3.52 -30.63
N LYS A 147 12.54 -4.14 -29.81
CA LYS A 147 11.45 -5.01 -30.27
C LYS A 147 10.34 -4.20 -30.95
N CYS A 148 9.90 -3.10 -30.37
CA CYS A 148 8.85 -2.24 -30.91
C CYS A 148 9.27 -1.60 -32.24
N GLU A 149 10.53 -1.17 -32.39
CA GLU A 149 11.06 -0.63 -33.67
C GLU A 149 11.02 -1.65 -34.80
N LYS A 150 11.38 -2.92 -34.52
CA LYS A 150 11.29 -4.00 -35.49
C LYS A 150 9.85 -4.28 -35.92
N ALA A 151 8.92 -4.33 -34.95
CA ALA A 151 7.49 -4.55 -35.20
C ALA A 151 6.86 -3.38 -35.99
N ALA A 152 7.17 -2.14 -35.61
CA ALA A 152 6.69 -0.95 -36.30
C ALA A 152 7.16 -0.84 -37.76
N LYS A 153 8.38 -1.31 -38.06
CA LYS A 153 8.94 -1.37 -39.45
C LYS A 153 8.31 -2.49 -40.28
N ALA A 154 7.92 -3.61 -39.68
CA ALA A 154 7.47 -4.79 -40.40
C ALA A 154 6.02 -4.73 -40.90
N GLY A 155 5.14 -3.86 -40.35
CA GLY A 155 3.74 -3.89 -40.79
C GLY A 155 2.85 -2.76 -40.28
N GLY A 156 3.39 -1.73 -39.67
CA GLY A 156 2.60 -0.57 -39.25
C GLY A 156 1.68 -0.82 -38.05
N ASP A 157 2.06 -1.73 -37.17
CA ASP A 157 1.33 -2.02 -35.91
C ASP A 157 1.16 -0.74 -35.06
N LYS A 158 -0.10 -0.29 -34.93
CA LYS A 158 -0.44 0.92 -34.20
C LYS A 158 -0.07 0.79 -32.71
N ASN A 159 -0.23 -0.40 -32.13
CA ASN A 159 0.11 -0.67 -30.75
C ASN A 159 1.62 -0.57 -30.53
N ALA A 160 2.42 -1.13 -31.41
CA ALA A 160 3.88 -1.02 -31.36
C ALA A 160 4.36 0.44 -31.45
N LYS A 161 3.69 1.29 -32.25
CA LYS A 161 4.01 2.73 -32.31
C LYS A 161 3.68 3.44 -31.01
N LEU A 162 2.49 3.20 -30.44
CA LEU A 162 2.08 3.78 -29.16
C LEU A 162 3.04 3.36 -28.03
N GLN A 163 3.38 2.08 -27.95
CA GLN A 163 4.35 1.58 -26.98
C GLN A 163 5.72 2.25 -27.15
N LEU A 164 6.17 2.42 -28.40
CA LEU A 164 7.46 3.07 -28.69
C LEU A 164 7.49 4.52 -28.21
N GLU A 165 6.41 5.29 -28.44
CA GLU A 165 6.30 6.66 -27.95
C GLU A 165 6.45 6.74 -26.43
N VAL A 166 5.75 5.89 -25.69
CA VAL A 166 5.82 5.83 -24.21
C VAL A 166 7.20 5.39 -23.74
N LEU A 167 7.78 4.36 -24.37
CA LEU A 167 9.12 3.86 -24.02
C LEU A 167 10.21 4.90 -24.24
N VAL A 168 10.10 5.72 -25.29
CA VAL A 168 11.07 6.82 -25.54
C VAL A 168 11.00 7.86 -24.42
N LYS A 169 9.81 8.25 -23.96
CA LYS A 169 9.64 9.16 -22.82
C LYS A 169 10.30 8.58 -21.55
N TYR A 170 10.06 7.30 -21.26
CA TYR A 170 10.67 6.63 -20.11
C TYR A 170 12.20 6.54 -20.22
N ARG A 171 12.73 6.20 -21.37
CA ARG A 171 14.19 6.19 -21.60
C ARG A 171 14.81 7.55 -21.31
N GLU A 172 14.18 8.63 -21.78
CA GLU A 172 14.69 9.99 -21.57
C GLU A 172 14.69 10.35 -20.08
N ALA A 173 13.61 10.09 -19.35
CA ALA A 173 13.54 10.35 -17.93
C ALA A 173 14.56 9.53 -17.12
N LEU A 174 14.63 8.22 -17.37
CA LEU A 174 15.57 7.31 -16.70
C LEU A 174 17.03 7.68 -16.98
N SER A 175 17.35 8.09 -18.21
CA SER A 175 18.70 8.56 -18.57
C SER A 175 19.11 9.86 -17.88
N GLN A 176 18.14 10.64 -17.41
CA GLN A 176 18.35 11.86 -16.60
C GLN A 176 18.34 11.59 -15.09
N GLY A 177 18.28 10.32 -14.66
CA GLY A 177 18.19 9.95 -13.24
C GLY A 177 16.81 10.24 -12.63
N LYS A 178 15.74 10.31 -13.44
CA LYS A 178 14.37 10.48 -12.98
C LYS A 178 13.62 9.13 -12.98
N ASN A 179 12.75 8.95 -12.01
CA ASN A 179 11.93 7.75 -11.93
C ASN A 179 10.82 7.75 -12.99
N ALA A 180 10.45 6.57 -13.51
CA ALA A 180 9.41 6.45 -14.54
C ALA A 180 8.06 7.03 -14.10
N ARG A 181 7.71 6.96 -12.79
CA ARG A 181 6.47 7.53 -12.23
C ARG A 181 6.35 9.06 -12.36
N THR A 182 7.46 9.76 -12.62
CA THR A 182 7.45 11.22 -12.83
C THR A 182 7.13 11.63 -14.28
N VAL A 183 7.00 10.67 -15.18
CA VAL A 183 6.69 10.92 -16.60
C VAL A 183 5.19 11.12 -16.77
N GLU A 184 4.79 12.28 -17.24
CA GLU A 184 3.40 12.55 -17.61
C GLU A 184 3.03 11.86 -18.93
N LEU A 185 1.94 11.09 -18.89
CA LEU A 185 1.36 10.43 -20.04
C LEU A 185 0.12 11.21 -20.53
N GLU A 186 -0.05 11.32 -21.82
CA GLU A 186 -1.02 12.24 -22.45
C GLU A 186 -2.45 11.74 -22.41
N ASN A 187 -2.63 10.41 -22.33
CA ASN A 187 -3.95 9.80 -22.43
C ASN A 187 -3.99 8.38 -21.80
N LYS A 188 -5.22 7.87 -21.65
CA LYS A 188 -5.47 6.55 -21.06
C LYS A 188 -4.88 5.38 -21.88
N GLU A 189 -4.67 5.54 -23.18
CA GLU A 189 -4.05 4.51 -24.02
C GLU A 189 -2.57 4.39 -23.70
N GLN A 190 -1.87 5.51 -23.51
CA GLN A 190 -0.48 5.53 -23.06
C GLN A 190 -0.35 4.97 -21.63
N GLU A 191 -1.28 5.32 -20.72
CA GLU A 191 -1.31 4.77 -19.35
C GLU A 191 -1.51 3.25 -19.36
N ALA A 192 -2.39 2.74 -20.21
CA ALA A 192 -2.61 1.30 -20.36
C ALA A 192 -1.37 0.59 -20.89
N ALA A 193 -0.72 1.15 -21.95
CA ALA A 193 0.51 0.60 -22.49
C ALA A 193 1.66 0.61 -21.46
N ALA A 194 1.74 1.64 -20.63
CA ALA A 194 2.76 1.78 -19.58
C ALA A 194 2.69 0.67 -18.53
N LYS A 195 1.48 0.21 -18.17
CA LYS A 195 1.28 -0.87 -17.18
C LYS A 195 1.92 -2.18 -17.63
N ASP A 196 1.92 -2.47 -18.94
CA ASP A 196 2.47 -3.69 -19.49
C ASP A 196 4.01 -3.74 -19.47
N PHE A 197 4.66 -2.63 -19.15
CA PHE A 197 6.13 -2.60 -19.09
C PHE A 197 6.68 -3.11 -17.76
N PHE A 198 5.88 -3.12 -16.69
CA PHE A 198 6.26 -3.58 -15.35
C PHE A 198 7.54 -2.94 -14.84
N LEU A 199 7.69 -1.61 -15.05
CA LEU A 199 8.84 -0.87 -14.59
C LEU A 199 8.82 -0.73 -13.06
N LEU A 200 9.99 -0.90 -12.45
CA LEU A 200 10.17 -0.83 -11.00
C LEU A 200 9.95 0.59 -10.48
N THR A 201 10.52 1.58 -11.19
CA THR A 201 10.41 3.00 -10.82
C THR A 201 9.07 3.64 -11.21
N ASN A 202 8.16 2.89 -11.87
CA ASN A 202 6.80 3.34 -12.16
C ASN A 202 5.80 2.96 -11.05
N LYS A 203 6.23 2.15 -10.07
CA LYS A 203 5.40 1.78 -8.93
C LYS A 203 5.17 2.97 -8.01
N PRO A 204 3.97 3.07 -7.39
CA PRO A 204 3.74 4.02 -6.31
C PRO A 204 4.75 3.81 -5.17
N VAL A 205 5.19 4.88 -4.56
CA VAL A 205 6.16 4.87 -3.46
C VAL A 205 5.69 5.75 -2.32
N MET A 206 5.96 5.32 -1.09
CA MET A 206 5.96 6.17 0.09
C MET A 206 7.32 6.08 0.79
N TYR A 207 7.73 7.16 1.44
CA TYR A 207 8.97 7.22 2.21
C TYR A 207 8.66 7.15 3.69
N VAL A 208 9.35 6.26 4.39
CA VAL A 208 9.23 6.12 5.85
C VAL A 208 10.53 6.61 6.47
N CYS A 209 10.49 7.79 7.06
CA CYS A 209 11.59 8.36 7.82
C CYS A 209 11.61 7.74 9.22
N ASN A 210 12.53 6.79 9.45
CA ASN A 210 12.74 6.21 10.76
C ASN A 210 13.63 7.16 11.58
N VAL A 211 13.06 7.72 12.64
CA VAL A 211 13.67 8.72 13.52
C VAL A 211 13.95 8.15 14.92
N ASP A 212 14.65 8.90 15.73
CA ASP A 212 14.75 8.65 17.18
C ASP A 212 13.45 9.03 17.91
N GLU A 213 13.37 8.69 19.20
CA GLU A 213 12.20 8.94 20.04
C GLU A 213 11.85 10.44 20.13
N ALA A 214 12.86 11.30 20.26
CA ALA A 214 12.67 12.74 20.41
C ALA A 214 12.03 13.38 19.17
N ALA A 215 12.28 12.81 18.00
CA ALA A 215 11.77 13.28 16.71
C ALA A 215 10.46 12.58 16.25
N ALA A 216 9.91 11.67 17.03
CA ALA A 216 8.76 10.84 16.63
C ALA A 216 7.49 11.64 16.32
N VAL A 217 7.28 12.77 17.02
CA VAL A 217 6.12 13.66 16.83
C VAL A 217 6.37 14.70 15.75
N SER A 218 7.49 15.42 15.82
CA SER A 218 7.74 16.63 15.01
C SER A 218 8.66 16.38 13.81
N GLY A 219 9.35 15.24 13.76
CA GLY A 219 10.44 15.01 12.81
C GLY A 219 11.72 15.77 13.21
N ASN A 220 12.69 15.78 12.32
CA ASN A 220 13.98 16.43 12.50
C ASN A 220 14.52 16.98 11.17
N ALA A 221 15.73 17.53 11.17
CA ALA A 221 16.37 18.10 9.97
C ALA A 221 16.53 17.06 8.84
N TYR A 222 16.74 15.80 9.13
CA TYR A 222 16.81 14.73 8.11
C TYR A 222 15.46 14.53 7.41
N VAL A 223 14.36 14.57 8.16
CA VAL A 223 13.00 14.47 7.61
C VAL A 223 12.72 15.62 6.66
N GLU A 224 13.11 16.85 7.03
CA GLU A 224 12.92 18.02 6.16
C GLU A 224 13.75 17.93 4.87
N GLN A 225 14.97 17.37 4.94
CA GLN A 225 15.76 17.10 3.75
C GLN A 225 15.06 16.08 2.82
N VAL A 226 14.46 15.03 3.37
CA VAL A 226 13.69 14.06 2.58
C VAL A 226 12.47 14.73 1.95
N ARG A 227 11.68 15.48 2.72
CA ARG A 227 10.50 16.22 2.20
C ARG A 227 10.85 17.13 1.04
N GLU A 228 11.95 17.90 1.17
CA GLU A 228 12.42 18.77 0.09
C GLU A 228 12.88 17.96 -1.14
N ALA A 229 13.58 16.84 -0.93
CA ALA A 229 14.08 16.01 -2.03
C ALA A 229 12.96 15.31 -2.82
N VAL A 230 11.79 15.07 -2.20
CA VAL A 230 10.67 14.36 -2.84
C VAL A 230 9.45 15.25 -3.13
N LYS A 231 9.57 16.56 -2.94
CA LYS A 231 8.44 17.50 -3.08
C LYS A 231 7.76 17.49 -4.46
N ASP A 232 8.51 17.14 -5.49
CA ASP A 232 8.01 17.03 -6.86
C ASP A 232 7.58 15.59 -7.22
N GLU A 233 7.66 14.64 -6.26
CA GLU A 233 7.13 13.30 -6.38
C GLU A 233 5.72 13.26 -5.73
N ASP A 234 4.78 12.54 -6.35
CA ASP A 234 3.48 12.23 -5.71
C ASP A 234 3.69 11.10 -4.69
N ALA A 235 4.38 11.43 -3.60
CA ALA A 235 4.79 10.45 -2.59
C ALA A 235 4.61 10.99 -1.17
N GLU A 236 3.97 10.18 -0.32
CA GLU A 236 3.81 10.47 1.11
C GLU A 236 5.13 10.27 1.86
N VAL A 237 5.41 11.16 2.81
CA VAL A 237 6.52 11.04 3.77
C VAL A 237 5.97 10.80 5.16
N LEU A 238 6.06 9.58 5.64
CA LEU A 238 5.65 9.17 6.97
C LEU A 238 6.82 9.21 7.94
N VAL A 239 6.62 9.80 9.12
CA VAL A 239 7.62 9.82 10.21
C VAL A 239 7.20 8.83 11.28
N LEU A 240 8.10 7.94 11.67
CA LEU A 240 7.90 7.02 12.79
C LEU A 240 9.23 6.67 13.45
N ALA A 241 9.19 6.20 14.69
CA ALA A 241 10.35 5.68 15.42
C ALA A 241 10.19 4.16 15.59
N ALA A 242 10.92 3.37 14.80
CA ALA A 242 10.81 1.90 14.83
C ALA A 242 11.12 1.30 16.22
N LYS A 243 11.93 1.98 17.04
CA LYS A 243 12.20 1.59 18.42
C LYS A 243 10.96 1.71 19.29
N ILE A 244 10.24 2.85 19.21
CA ILE A 244 8.97 3.05 19.92
C ILE A 244 7.95 2.00 19.50
N GLU A 245 7.85 1.71 18.20
CA GLU A 245 6.92 0.69 17.70
C GLU A 245 7.24 -0.71 18.27
N SER A 246 8.53 -1.02 18.47
CA SER A 246 8.94 -2.26 19.11
C SER A 246 8.52 -2.32 20.58
N GLU A 247 8.64 -1.21 21.32
CA GLU A 247 8.21 -1.10 22.70
C GLU A 247 6.69 -1.22 22.83
N ILE A 248 5.93 -0.56 21.95
CA ILE A 248 4.45 -0.69 21.88
C ILE A 248 4.03 -2.14 21.59
N ALA A 249 4.76 -2.85 20.74
CA ALA A 249 4.46 -4.23 20.39
C ALA A 249 4.65 -5.22 21.56
N GLU A 250 5.44 -4.87 22.58
CA GLU A 250 5.65 -5.66 23.78
C GLU A 250 4.55 -5.44 24.85
N LEU A 251 3.76 -4.37 24.75
CA LEU A 251 2.69 -4.08 25.70
C LEU A 251 1.49 -5.04 25.46
N GLU A 252 0.95 -5.58 26.56
CA GLU A 252 -0.07 -6.61 26.48
C GLU A 252 -1.48 -6.03 26.23
N THR A 253 -1.83 -4.93 26.91
CA THR A 253 -3.19 -4.38 26.88
C THR A 253 -3.32 -3.16 25.97
N TYR A 254 -4.53 -2.91 25.54
CA TYR A 254 -4.86 -1.70 24.76
C TYR A 254 -4.65 -0.43 25.58
N GLU A 255 -5.04 -0.47 26.87
CA GLU A 255 -4.92 0.65 27.81
C GLU A 255 -3.45 1.04 28.03
N GLU A 256 -2.57 0.06 28.21
CA GLU A 256 -1.12 0.31 28.34
C GLU A 256 -0.56 1.01 27.10
N ARG A 257 -0.97 0.56 25.90
CA ARG A 257 -0.53 1.17 24.64
C ARG A 257 -1.02 2.60 24.50
N GLN A 258 -2.30 2.86 24.84
CA GLN A 258 -2.86 4.22 24.80
C GLN A 258 -2.17 5.15 25.80
N MET A 259 -1.86 4.66 26.99
CA MET A 259 -1.14 5.43 27.99
C MET A 259 0.28 5.76 27.52
N PHE A 260 1.00 4.78 26.99
CA PHE A 260 2.36 4.96 26.45
C PHE A 260 2.39 5.94 25.28
N LEU A 261 1.46 5.82 24.33
CA LEU A 261 1.31 6.77 23.22
C LEU A 261 1.04 8.19 23.72
N GLY A 262 0.14 8.34 24.73
CA GLY A 262 -0.19 9.63 25.34
C GLY A 262 1.00 10.29 26.03
N GLU A 263 1.85 9.53 26.72
CA GLU A 263 3.08 10.02 27.34
C GLU A 263 4.08 10.55 26.31
N LEU A 264 4.12 9.96 25.13
CA LEU A 264 4.96 10.40 24.01
C LEU A 264 4.32 11.52 23.17
N GLY A 265 3.07 11.90 23.45
CA GLY A 265 2.34 12.90 22.66
C GLY A 265 1.90 12.38 21.29
N LEU A 266 1.77 11.06 21.13
CA LEU A 266 1.30 10.41 19.90
C LEU A 266 -0.18 10.03 20.05
N GLU A 267 -0.98 10.35 19.04
CA GLU A 267 -2.40 9.97 18.99
C GLU A 267 -2.59 8.51 18.57
N GLU A 268 -1.70 8.01 17.73
CA GLU A 268 -1.77 6.69 17.11
C GLU A 268 -0.36 6.14 16.86
N SER A 269 -0.21 4.81 16.89
CA SER A 269 1.08 4.18 16.59
C SER A 269 1.51 4.41 15.13
N GLY A 270 2.81 4.45 14.89
CA GLY A 270 3.36 4.57 13.55
C GLY A 270 3.00 3.37 12.66
N VAL A 271 2.88 2.16 13.25
CA VAL A 271 2.41 0.95 12.56
C VAL A 271 0.98 1.13 12.03
N ASN A 272 0.07 1.70 12.83
CA ASN A 272 -1.30 1.98 12.38
C ASN A 272 -1.33 3.01 11.26
N ARG A 273 -0.58 4.10 11.41
CA ARG A 273 -0.44 5.12 10.35
C ARG A 273 0.14 4.53 9.08
N LEU A 274 1.16 3.67 9.19
CA LEU A 274 1.78 3.00 8.04
C LEU A 274 0.79 2.06 7.33
N SER A 275 -0.01 1.29 8.07
CA SER A 275 -1.00 0.40 7.46
C SER A 275 -2.08 1.17 6.68
N LYS A 276 -2.58 2.28 7.21
CA LYS A 276 -3.52 3.18 6.54
C LYS A 276 -2.90 3.81 5.28
N ALA A 277 -1.66 4.30 5.40
CA ALA A 277 -0.93 4.91 4.28
C ALA A 277 -0.63 3.89 3.17
N ALA A 278 -0.19 2.68 3.51
CA ALA A 278 0.03 1.59 2.55
C ALA A 278 -1.27 1.19 1.83
N TYR A 279 -2.38 1.14 2.55
CA TYR A 279 -3.70 0.87 2.00
C TYR A 279 -4.13 1.95 0.98
N ALA A 280 -3.92 3.22 1.33
CA ALA A 280 -4.19 4.35 0.45
C ALA A 280 -3.27 4.36 -0.79
N LEU A 281 -1.97 4.06 -0.61
CA LEU A 281 -0.96 3.98 -1.67
C LEU A 281 -1.35 2.95 -2.76
N LEU A 282 -1.93 1.83 -2.34
CA LEU A 282 -2.44 0.79 -3.24
C LEU A 282 -3.79 1.15 -3.88
N LYS A 283 -4.34 2.35 -3.60
CA LYS A 283 -5.68 2.78 -4.03
C LYS A 283 -6.78 1.81 -3.60
N LEU A 284 -6.61 1.24 -2.41
CA LEU A 284 -7.60 0.39 -1.77
C LEU A 284 -8.63 1.23 -1.03
N ARG A 285 -9.86 0.72 -1.00
CA ARG A 285 -11.02 1.28 -0.30
C ARG A 285 -11.75 0.15 0.42
N THR A 286 -12.62 0.52 1.33
CA THR A 286 -13.36 -0.42 2.15
C THR A 286 -14.86 -0.25 1.94
N PHE A 287 -15.56 -1.33 1.58
CA PHE A 287 -16.99 -1.42 1.81
C PHE A 287 -17.27 -2.32 3.01
N LEU A 288 -18.43 -2.17 3.60
CA LEU A 288 -18.80 -2.83 4.86
C LEU A 288 -20.01 -3.73 4.64
N THR A 289 -20.06 -4.85 5.35
CA THR A 289 -21.28 -5.62 5.55
C THR A 289 -21.61 -5.58 7.03
N ALA A 290 -22.86 -5.29 7.36
CA ALA A 290 -23.32 -5.12 8.72
C ALA A 290 -24.54 -6.00 8.96
N GLY A 291 -24.43 -6.96 9.88
CA GLY A 291 -25.49 -7.91 10.22
C GLY A 291 -25.37 -8.39 11.65
N SER A 292 -26.40 -9.13 12.11
CA SER A 292 -26.41 -9.75 13.44
C SER A 292 -25.44 -10.92 13.57
N ASP A 293 -25.01 -11.54 12.47
CA ASP A 293 -24.05 -12.64 12.47
C ASP A 293 -22.62 -12.09 12.56
N GLU A 294 -22.25 -11.22 11.63
CA GLU A 294 -20.94 -10.54 11.61
C GLU A 294 -21.02 -9.11 11.06
N VAL A 295 -20.07 -8.28 11.47
CA VAL A 295 -19.77 -6.98 10.86
C VAL A 295 -18.39 -7.09 10.25
N ARG A 296 -18.25 -6.80 8.94
CA ARG A 296 -16.99 -7.04 8.25
C ARG A 296 -16.64 -5.94 7.28
N ALA A 297 -15.35 -5.61 7.24
CA ALA A 297 -14.73 -4.74 6.26
C ALA A 297 -14.16 -5.56 5.09
N TRP A 298 -14.47 -5.12 3.87
CA TRP A 298 -14.04 -5.76 2.64
C TRP A 298 -13.20 -4.82 1.81
N THR A 299 -12.03 -5.26 1.41
CA THR A 299 -11.12 -4.47 0.57
C THR A 299 -11.54 -4.51 -0.89
N PHE A 300 -11.63 -3.35 -1.52
CA PHE A 300 -11.80 -3.25 -2.96
C PHE A 300 -10.88 -2.18 -3.54
N ARG A 301 -10.65 -2.22 -4.85
CA ARG A 301 -9.85 -1.21 -5.55
C ARG A 301 -10.76 -0.07 -5.98
N GLU A 302 -10.33 1.16 -5.78
CA GLU A 302 -11.04 2.35 -6.22
C GLU A 302 -11.46 2.25 -7.70
N GLY A 303 -12.72 2.61 -7.99
CA GLY A 303 -13.30 2.52 -9.32
C GLY A 303 -13.96 1.17 -9.66
N MET A 304 -13.97 0.21 -8.72
CA MET A 304 -14.72 -1.04 -8.90
C MET A 304 -16.23 -0.82 -8.83
N LYS A 305 -16.96 -1.56 -9.67
CA LYS A 305 -18.43 -1.59 -9.70
C LYS A 305 -18.99 -2.64 -8.74
N ALA A 306 -20.27 -2.50 -8.40
CA ALA A 306 -20.97 -3.38 -7.46
C ALA A 306 -20.81 -4.89 -7.74
N PRO A 307 -20.91 -5.42 -8.99
CA PRO A 307 -20.66 -6.82 -9.25
C PRO A 307 -19.24 -7.27 -8.89
N GLN A 308 -18.23 -6.44 -9.18
CA GLN A 308 -16.83 -6.73 -8.87
C GLN A 308 -16.61 -6.77 -7.34
N CYS A 309 -17.24 -5.84 -6.60
CA CYS A 309 -17.19 -5.84 -5.13
C CYS A 309 -17.95 -7.06 -4.54
N ALA A 310 -19.05 -7.49 -5.14
CA ALA A 310 -19.71 -8.75 -4.78
C ALA A 310 -18.75 -9.95 -4.97
N GLY A 311 -17.94 -9.92 -6.04
CA GLY A 311 -16.90 -10.91 -6.33
C GLY A 311 -15.78 -10.97 -5.29
N VAL A 312 -15.53 -9.89 -4.57
CA VAL A 312 -14.58 -9.86 -3.44
C VAL A 312 -15.05 -10.80 -2.32
N ILE A 313 -16.36 -10.89 -2.10
CA ILE A 313 -16.94 -11.79 -1.10
C ILE A 313 -16.90 -13.24 -1.61
N HIS A 314 -17.45 -13.46 -2.80
CA HIS A 314 -17.45 -14.78 -3.45
C HIS A 314 -17.67 -14.65 -4.95
N THR A 315 -17.00 -15.49 -5.75
CA THR A 315 -17.12 -15.46 -7.22
C THR A 315 -18.55 -15.70 -7.72
N ASP A 316 -19.35 -16.48 -7.00
CA ASP A 316 -20.76 -16.70 -7.36
C ASP A 316 -21.60 -15.45 -7.17
N PHE A 317 -21.26 -14.56 -6.23
CA PHE A 317 -21.95 -13.28 -6.04
C PHE A 317 -21.74 -12.36 -7.25
N GLU A 318 -20.54 -12.36 -7.83
CA GLU A 318 -20.26 -11.62 -9.06
C GLU A 318 -21.04 -12.20 -10.25
N ARG A 319 -20.97 -13.53 -10.43
CA ARG A 319 -21.59 -14.23 -11.56
C ARG A 319 -23.11 -14.12 -11.55
N GLY A 320 -23.70 -14.29 -10.37
CA GLY A 320 -25.15 -14.25 -10.15
C GLY A 320 -25.69 -12.87 -9.78
N PHE A 321 -24.90 -11.80 -9.85
CA PHE A 321 -25.27 -10.48 -9.36
C PHE A 321 -26.58 -9.98 -9.97
N ILE A 322 -27.53 -9.60 -9.12
CA ILE A 322 -28.82 -9.01 -9.50
C ILE A 322 -28.79 -7.52 -9.20
N ARG A 323 -28.57 -7.16 -7.95
CA ARG A 323 -28.52 -5.78 -7.45
C ARG A 323 -27.81 -5.74 -6.09
N ALA A 324 -27.43 -4.52 -5.67
CA ALA A 324 -26.95 -4.26 -4.32
C ALA A 324 -27.92 -3.32 -3.58
N GLU A 325 -28.18 -3.59 -2.33
CA GLU A 325 -28.74 -2.63 -1.39
C GLU A 325 -27.59 -1.89 -0.72
N VAL A 326 -27.63 -0.55 -0.76
CA VAL A 326 -26.54 0.31 -0.29
C VAL A 326 -27.05 1.31 0.72
N ILE A 327 -26.42 1.41 1.87
CA ILE A 327 -26.67 2.43 2.88
C ILE A 327 -25.34 3.18 3.11
N LYS A 328 -25.42 4.51 3.17
CA LYS A 328 -24.25 5.31 3.54
C LYS A 328 -23.94 5.15 5.01
N TYR A 329 -22.66 5.02 5.37
CA TYR A 329 -22.21 4.83 6.75
C TYR A 329 -22.82 5.86 7.72
N ASP A 330 -22.78 7.15 7.35
CA ASP A 330 -23.31 8.23 8.21
C ASP A 330 -24.82 8.10 8.45
N ASP A 331 -25.59 7.72 7.43
CA ASP A 331 -27.03 7.46 7.57
C ASP A 331 -27.30 6.26 8.47
N PHE A 332 -26.50 5.20 8.35
CA PHE A 332 -26.64 4.00 9.18
C PHE A 332 -26.37 4.30 10.67
N VAL A 333 -25.32 5.05 10.96
CA VAL A 333 -24.97 5.45 12.34
C VAL A 333 -26.01 6.40 12.90
N ALA A 334 -26.43 7.41 12.13
CA ALA A 334 -27.40 8.42 12.58
C ALA A 334 -28.77 7.82 12.89
N LEU A 335 -29.21 6.82 12.12
CA LEU A 335 -30.52 6.20 12.26
C LEU A 335 -30.50 4.94 13.15
N GLY A 336 -29.33 4.36 13.41
CA GLY A 336 -29.17 3.26 14.34
C GLY A 336 -29.41 1.87 13.76
N GLY A 337 -29.33 1.70 12.40
CA GLY A 337 -29.39 0.39 11.79
C GLY A 337 -30.13 0.32 10.46
N GLU A 338 -30.05 -0.86 9.83
CA GLU A 338 -30.62 -1.10 8.49
C GLU A 338 -32.14 -0.88 8.43
N ALA A 339 -32.90 -1.41 9.40
CA ALA A 339 -34.36 -1.29 9.42
C ALA A 339 -34.82 0.17 9.47
N GLN A 340 -34.16 1.00 10.26
CA GLN A 340 -34.43 2.41 10.41
C GLN A 340 -34.05 3.16 9.12
N CYS A 341 -32.91 2.82 8.50
CA CYS A 341 -32.52 3.39 7.20
C CYS A 341 -33.52 3.04 6.10
N ARG A 342 -34.03 1.81 6.07
CA ARG A 342 -35.06 1.36 5.12
C ARG A 342 -36.36 2.14 5.34
N ALA A 343 -36.81 2.31 6.58
CA ALA A 343 -38.02 3.08 6.91
C ALA A 343 -37.88 4.57 6.55
N ALA A 344 -36.68 5.13 6.69
CA ALA A 344 -36.37 6.53 6.35
C ALA A 344 -36.08 6.76 4.84
N GLY A 345 -36.13 5.70 4.00
CA GLY A 345 -35.82 5.80 2.57
C GLY A 345 -34.34 6.06 2.24
N LYS A 346 -33.45 5.68 3.16
CA LYS A 346 -31.99 5.83 3.03
C LYS A 346 -31.27 4.59 2.51
N LEU A 347 -32.01 3.53 2.20
CA LEU A 347 -31.52 2.36 1.54
C LEU A 347 -31.68 2.50 0.03
N GLY A 348 -30.56 2.67 -0.69
CA GLY A 348 -30.50 2.71 -2.14
C GLY A 348 -30.53 1.30 -2.74
N ILE A 349 -31.12 1.17 -3.92
CA ILE A 349 -31.06 -0.06 -4.73
C ILE A 349 -30.23 0.25 -5.95
N GLU A 350 -29.06 -0.40 -6.05
CA GLU A 350 -28.05 -0.09 -7.04
C GLU A 350 -27.84 -1.27 -8.02
N GLY A 351 -27.64 -0.90 -9.29
CA GLY A 351 -27.43 -1.86 -10.37
C GLY A 351 -25.96 -2.14 -10.65
N LYS A 352 -25.72 -2.83 -11.79
CA LYS A 352 -24.39 -3.29 -12.20
C LYS A 352 -23.37 -2.18 -12.45
N ASP A 353 -23.82 -0.96 -12.74
CA ASP A 353 -22.95 0.16 -13.07
C ASP A 353 -22.60 1.05 -11.88
N TYR A 354 -23.14 0.74 -10.70
CA TYR A 354 -22.84 1.48 -9.49
C TYR A 354 -21.35 1.40 -9.14
N LEU A 355 -20.71 2.55 -9.02
CA LEU A 355 -19.33 2.69 -8.54
C LEU A 355 -19.35 2.73 -7.01
N VAL A 356 -18.83 1.66 -6.39
CA VAL A 356 -18.81 1.52 -4.94
C VAL A 356 -17.94 2.62 -4.33
N GLN A 357 -18.44 3.22 -3.25
CA GLN A 357 -17.75 4.28 -2.52
C GLN A 357 -17.15 3.72 -1.22
N ASP A 358 -16.07 4.37 -0.76
CA ASP A 358 -15.47 4.03 0.53
C ASP A 358 -16.48 4.24 1.67
N GLY A 359 -16.65 3.22 2.51
CA GLY A 359 -17.59 3.23 3.62
C GLY A 359 -19.03 2.86 3.26
N ASP A 360 -19.33 2.48 2.02
CA ASP A 360 -20.66 1.95 1.68
C ASP A 360 -20.95 0.68 2.49
N ILE A 361 -22.12 0.63 3.13
CA ILE A 361 -22.64 -0.59 3.76
C ILE A 361 -23.51 -1.30 2.73
N MET A 362 -23.12 -2.53 2.35
CA MET A 362 -23.67 -3.22 1.20
C MET A 362 -24.27 -4.58 1.55
N HIS A 363 -25.40 -4.85 0.92
CA HIS A 363 -26.00 -6.18 0.88
C HIS A 363 -26.22 -6.59 -0.58
N PHE A 364 -25.60 -7.68 -1.01
CA PHE A 364 -25.68 -8.15 -2.40
C PHE A 364 -26.76 -9.21 -2.58
N LEU A 365 -27.63 -8.99 -3.57
CA LEU A 365 -28.62 -9.98 -4.01
C LEU A 365 -28.10 -10.64 -5.28
N PHE A 366 -28.06 -11.95 -5.26
CA PHE A 366 -27.55 -12.76 -6.37
C PHE A 366 -28.38 -14.04 -6.53
N ASN A 367 -28.28 -14.65 -7.70
CA ASN A 367 -28.88 -15.94 -8.00
C ASN A 367 -27.92 -16.76 -8.86
N VAL A 368 -27.59 -17.98 -8.42
CA VAL A 368 -26.65 -18.89 -9.11
C VAL A 368 -27.37 -20.20 -9.44
#